data_8c971839b9d362dea4b7b3ea1fb9dcd5
#
_entry.id   8c971839b9d362dea4b7b3ea1fb9dcd5
#
_cell.length_a   1.000
_cell.length_b   1.000
_cell.length_c   1.000
_cell.angle_alpha   90.00
_cell.angle_beta   90.00
_cell.angle_gamma   90.00
#
_symmetry.space_group_name_H-M   'P 1'
#
loop_
_entity.id
_entity.type
_entity.pdbx_description
1 polymer ?
#
loop_
_entity_poly.entity_id
_entity_poly.type
_entity_poly.pdbx_seq_one_letter_code
_entity_poly.pdbx_strand_id
1 'polypeptide(L)'
;LRSYWRKRIALSHVSIRSALMLIVLYVLGVFATAIYVTNDPNWSRWHISYLGEHPGLGADIFNYGVMFGGVIMVWFSFRMHAYLMGENQRRVDVPRIRATGVSLILLLIAIGVYGVGMFPLQYGNLPHDIFGYSIYVLCLVLCIASPWLLPGMRRRFYLIPYVFHLLIFAIFVLFWAKISESMYLAEVTTFLSLIWWLDMVTSGRMYRDNSLLS
;
A
#
# COMPACT_ATOMS: atom_id res chain seq x y z
N LEU A 1 34.06 -11.05 -0.52
CA LEU A 1 33.10 -9.93 -0.45
C LEU A 1 31.63 -10.39 -0.59
N ARG A 2 31.28 -11.32 -1.53
CA ARG A 2 29.89 -11.82 -1.68
C ARG A 2 29.37 -12.58 -0.45
N SER A 3 30.20 -13.31 0.29
CA SER A 3 29.80 -14.06 1.49
C SER A 3 29.57 -13.17 2.72
N TYR A 4 30.27 -12.02 2.78
CA TYR A 4 30.18 -11.09 3.90
C TYR A 4 28.86 -10.31 3.91
N TRP A 5 28.32 -9.93 2.74
CA TRP A 5 27.05 -9.23 2.61
C TRP A 5 25.82 -10.13 2.90
N ARG A 6 25.95 -11.46 2.72
CA ARG A 6 24.87 -12.41 3.07
C ARG A 6 24.61 -12.53 4.58
N LYS A 7 25.59 -12.21 5.44
CA LYS A 7 25.47 -12.34 6.90
C LYS A 7 24.92 -11.10 7.62
N ARG A 8 24.80 -9.94 6.95
CA ARG A 8 24.54 -8.66 7.62
C ARG A 8 23.10 -8.17 7.64
N ILE A 9 22.16 -8.83 7.03
CA ILE A 9 20.75 -8.40 7.17
C ILE A 9 20.07 -9.33 8.19
N ALA A 10 20.29 -9.03 9.47
CA ALA A 10 19.61 -9.72 10.59
C ALA A 10 18.06 -9.58 10.55
N LEU A 11 17.51 -8.74 9.70
CA LEU A 11 16.10 -8.65 9.34
C LEU A 11 15.64 -9.75 8.36
N SER A 12 16.54 -10.66 7.95
CA SER A 12 16.26 -11.75 7.00
C SER A 12 15.33 -12.83 7.57
N HIS A 13 15.10 -12.87 8.87
CA HIS A 13 14.27 -13.90 9.51
C HIS A 13 12.77 -13.57 9.56
N VAL A 14 12.38 -12.30 9.33
CA VAL A 14 10.97 -11.92 9.30
C VAL A 14 10.36 -12.38 7.97
N SER A 15 9.33 -13.23 8.01
CA SER A 15 8.63 -13.61 6.80
C SER A 15 8.00 -12.38 6.13
N ILE A 16 7.88 -12.39 4.79
CA ILE A 16 7.26 -11.26 4.07
C ILE A 16 5.83 -11.01 4.54
N ARG A 17 5.11 -12.07 4.91
CA ARG A 17 3.76 -11.98 5.46
C ARG A 17 3.75 -11.35 6.85
N SER A 18 4.69 -11.71 7.72
CA SER A 18 4.84 -11.06 9.03
C SER A 18 5.19 -9.58 8.88
N ALA A 19 6.04 -9.24 7.91
CA ALA A 19 6.35 -7.84 7.59
C ALA A 19 5.10 -7.07 7.15
N LEU A 20 4.24 -7.66 6.29
CA LEU A 20 2.97 -7.06 5.90
C LEU A 20 2.06 -6.86 7.12
N MET A 21 1.90 -7.86 7.97
CA MET A 21 1.07 -7.75 9.18
C MET A 21 1.56 -6.66 10.13
N LEU A 22 2.87 -6.51 10.30
CA LEU A 22 3.45 -5.41 11.09
C LEU A 22 3.12 -4.04 10.50
N ILE A 23 3.18 -3.89 9.17
CA ILE A 23 2.78 -2.65 8.50
C ILE A 23 1.31 -2.33 8.76
N VAL A 24 0.44 -3.31 8.57
CA VAL A 24 -1.01 -3.14 8.80
C VAL A 24 -1.29 -2.71 10.25
N LEU A 25 -0.69 -3.41 11.23
CA LEU A 25 -0.84 -3.07 12.65
C LEU A 25 -0.29 -1.68 12.97
N TYR A 26 0.86 -1.33 12.38
CA TYR A 26 1.44 0.01 12.52
C TYR A 26 0.49 1.10 12.02
N VAL A 27 -0.02 0.96 10.80
CA VAL A 27 -0.93 1.94 10.18
C VAL A 27 -2.23 2.06 10.97
N LEU A 28 -2.82 0.93 11.38
CA LEU A 28 -4.02 0.95 12.22
C LEU A 28 -3.76 1.61 13.58
N GLY A 29 -2.59 1.38 14.18
CA GLY A 29 -2.16 2.00 15.42
C GLY A 29 -2.03 3.53 15.29
N VAL A 30 -1.39 4.01 14.22
CA VAL A 30 -1.26 5.45 13.92
C VAL A 30 -2.65 6.08 13.77
N PHE A 31 -3.52 5.48 12.95
CA PHE A 31 -4.87 6.02 12.73
C PHE A 31 -5.70 6.02 14.02
N ALA A 32 -5.73 4.91 14.75
CA ALA A 32 -6.49 4.82 15.99
C ALA A 32 -6.01 5.86 17.02
N THR A 33 -4.69 6.06 17.12
CA THR A 33 -4.11 7.04 18.05
C THR A 33 -4.43 8.47 17.61
N ALA A 34 -4.27 8.77 16.32
CA ALA A 34 -4.59 10.09 15.78
C ALA A 34 -6.08 10.43 15.99
N ILE A 35 -7.00 9.50 15.67
CA ILE A 35 -8.45 9.67 15.88
C ILE A 35 -8.75 9.94 17.37
N TYR A 36 -8.18 9.11 18.26
CA TYR A 36 -8.40 9.25 19.70
C TYR A 36 -7.92 10.60 20.24
N VAL A 37 -6.73 11.04 19.82
CA VAL A 37 -6.13 12.30 20.29
C VAL A 37 -6.81 13.51 19.68
N THR A 38 -7.20 13.44 18.39
CA THR A 38 -7.93 14.53 17.72
C THR A 38 -9.30 14.74 18.35
N ASN A 39 -9.96 13.67 18.80
CA ASN A 39 -11.27 13.68 19.43
C ASN A 39 -12.34 14.50 18.65
N ASP A 40 -12.25 14.52 17.31
CA ASP A 40 -13.22 15.17 16.43
C ASP A 40 -14.19 14.13 15.86
N PRO A 41 -15.50 14.17 16.17
CA PRO A 41 -16.47 13.21 15.64
C PRO A 41 -16.69 13.32 14.11
N ASN A 42 -16.21 14.40 13.48
CA ASN A 42 -16.40 14.65 12.05
C ASN A 42 -15.23 14.16 11.18
N TRP A 43 -14.17 13.63 11.77
CA TRP A 43 -12.95 13.23 11.05
C TRP A 43 -13.22 12.30 9.83
N SER A 44 -14.25 11.45 9.88
CA SER A 44 -14.61 10.51 8.80
C SER A 44 -15.55 11.09 7.73
N ARG A 45 -16.01 12.36 7.89
CA ARG A 45 -16.95 12.98 6.94
C ARG A 45 -16.29 13.43 5.64
N TRP A 46 -14.99 13.75 5.70
CA TRP A 46 -14.26 14.35 4.57
C TRP A 46 -13.31 13.34 3.90
N HIS A 47 -12.15 13.11 4.49
CA HIS A 47 -11.09 12.22 4.04
C HIS A 47 -10.20 11.85 5.23
N ILE A 48 -9.42 10.77 5.11
CA ILE A 48 -8.56 10.32 6.22
C ILE A 48 -7.49 11.38 6.54
N SER A 49 -6.94 12.03 5.50
CA SER A 49 -5.92 13.07 5.67
C SER A 49 -6.41 14.32 6.42
N TYR A 50 -7.74 14.47 6.63
CA TYR A 50 -8.31 15.46 7.53
C TYR A 50 -7.75 15.39 8.96
N LEU A 51 -7.38 14.18 9.41
CA LEU A 51 -6.69 13.98 10.69
C LEU A 51 -5.37 14.76 10.79
N GLY A 52 -4.72 15.03 9.67
CA GLY A 52 -3.47 15.78 9.58
C GLY A 52 -3.63 17.27 9.24
N GLU A 53 -4.87 17.77 9.03
CA GLU A 53 -5.12 19.12 8.55
C GLU A 53 -5.07 20.17 9.67
N HIS A 54 -5.68 19.87 10.81
CA HIS A 54 -5.80 20.83 11.89
C HIS A 54 -4.63 20.76 12.86
N PRO A 55 -3.89 21.88 13.10
CA PRO A 55 -2.71 21.86 13.96
C PRO A 55 -3.02 21.31 15.36
N GLY A 56 -2.19 20.39 15.82
CA GLY A 56 -2.31 19.78 17.14
C GLY A 56 -1.65 18.41 17.21
N LEU A 57 -1.58 17.84 18.40
CA LEU A 57 -0.90 16.56 18.64
C LEU A 57 -1.47 15.42 17.76
N GLY A 58 -2.79 15.39 17.52
CA GLY A 58 -3.41 14.40 16.65
C GLY A 58 -2.91 14.48 15.21
N ALA A 59 -2.80 15.70 14.66
CA ALA A 59 -2.25 15.94 13.33
C ALA A 59 -0.77 15.59 13.25
N ASP A 60 0.02 15.90 14.26
CA ASP A 60 1.43 15.52 14.33
C ASP A 60 1.59 14.00 14.32
N ILE A 61 0.81 13.29 15.15
CA ILE A 61 0.81 11.81 15.18
C ILE A 61 0.44 11.25 13.81
N PHE A 62 -0.60 11.80 13.16
CA PHE A 62 -1.00 11.35 11.83
C PHE A 62 0.09 11.59 10.80
N ASN A 63 0.55 12.83 10.65
CA ASN A 63 1.49 13.22 9.60
C ASN A 63 2.85 12.51 9.75
N TYR A 64 3.47 12.55 10.93
CA TYR A 64 4.73 11.83 11.19
C TYR A 64 4.55 10.32 11.11
N GLY A 65 3.39 9.80 11.57
CA GLY A 65 3.06 8.39 11.45
C GLY A 65 2.96 7.95 9.98
N VAL A 66 2.30 8.71 9.13
CA VAL A 66 2.20 8.45 7.68
C VAL A 66 3.58 8.55 7.02
N MET A 67 4.38 9.58 7.32
CA MET A 67 5.76 9.69 6.83
C MET A 67 6.60 8.44 7.19
N PHE A 68 6.60 8.03 8.46
CA PHE A 68 7.34 6.86 8.89
C PHE A 68 6.78 5.57 8.27
N GLY A 69 5.46 5.49 8.08
CA GLY A 69 4.81 4.43 7.31
C GLY A 69 5.36 4.31 5.89
N GLY A 70 5.57 5.44 5.21
CA GLY A 70 6.23 5.50 3.91
C GLY A 70 7.64 4.91 3.95
N VAL A 71 8.46 5.26 4.96
CA VAL A 71 9.80 4.69 5.14
C VAL A 71 9.75 3.17 5.34
N ILE A 72 8.82 2.66 6.15
CA ILE A 72 8.63 1.23 6.34
C ILE A 72 8.23 0.55 5.03
N MET A 73 7.37 1.19 4.22
CA MET A 73 6.97 0.66 2.91
C MET A 73 8.12 0.64 1.90
N VAL A 74 9.09 1.58 1.96
CA VAL A 74 10.34 1.51 1.18
C VAL A 74 11.08 0.21 1.52
N TRP A 75 11.31 -0.06 2.81
CA TRP A 75 11.93 -1.32 3.24
C TRP A 75 11.13 -2.54 2.75
N PHE A 76 9.81 -2.50 2.85
CA PHE A 76 8.93 -3.58 2.40
C PHE A 76 9.04 -3.81 0.88
N SER A 77 9.18 -2.76 0.06
CA SER A 77 9.33 -2.89 -1.39
C SER A 77 10.58 -3.70 -1.78
N PHE A 78 11.71 -3.49 -1.08
CA PHE A 78 12.92 -4.30 -1.25
C PHE A 78 12.74 -5.74 -0.78
N ARG A 79 12.02 -5.96 0.32
CA ARG A 79 11.67 -7.31 0.81
C ARG A 79 10.78 -8.04 -0.18
N MET A 80 9.82 -7.34 -0.79
CA MET A 80 8.95 -7.89 -1.82
C MET A 80 9.76 -8.29 -3.07
N HIS A 81 10.73 -7.48 -3.48
CA HIS A 81 11.63 -7.84 -4.58
C HIS A 81 12.37 -9.16 -4.31
N ALA A 82 13.02 -9.27 -3.15
CA ALA A 82 13.73 -10.49 -2.76
C ALA A 82 12.80 -11.70 -2.69
N TYR A 83 11.59 -11.52 -2.16
CA TYR A 83 10.57 -12.56 -2.10
C TYR A 83 10.16 -13.05 -3.50
N LEU A 84 9.88 -12.13 -4.43
CA LEU A 84 9.48 -12.45 -5.81
C LEU A 84 10.62 -13.09 -6.61
N MET A 85 11.88 -12.80 -6.27
CA MET A 85 13.07 -13.43 -6.85
C MET A 85 13.35 -14.85 -6.31
N GLY A 86 12.48 -15.37 -5.45
CA GLY A 86 12.61 -16.73 -4.92
C GLY A 86 13.71 -16.93 -3.88
N GLU A 87 14.28 -15.85 -3.33
CA GLU A 87 15.40 -15.94 -2.37
C GLU A 87 15.05 -16.74 -1.10
N ASN A 88 13.75 -16.84 -0.76
CA ASN A 88 13.28 -17.49 0.47
C ASN A 88 12.19 -18.56 0.24
N GLN A 89 11.68 -18.75 -0.97
CA GLN A 89 10.59 -19.70 -1.22
C GLN A 89 10.66 -20.27 -2.64
N ARG A 90 10.63 -21.63 -2.75
CA ARG A 90 10.62 -22.36 -4.03
C ARG A 90 9.31 -22.25 -4.84
N ARG A 91 8.30 -21.49 -4.34
CA ARG A 91 6.95 -21.48 -4.93
C ARG A 91 6.68 -20.32 -5.89
N VAL A 92 7.48 -19.25 -5.86
CA VAL A 92 7.30 -18.06 -6.68
C VAL A 92 8.62 -17.76 -7.36
N ASP A 93 8.71 -18.05 -8.64
CA ASP A 93 9.85 -17.68 -9.49
C ASP A 93 9.33 -16.71 -10.54
N VAL A 94 9.47 -15.43 -10.23
CA VAL A 94 9.06 -14.34 -11.13
C VAL A 94 10.30 -13.82 -11.86
N PRO A 95 10.26 -13.67 -13.20
CA PRO A 95 11.38 -13.08 -13.93
C PRO A 95 11.85 -11.76 -13.31
N ARG A 96 13.17 -11.58 -13.19
CA ARG A 96 13.77 -10.45 -12.49
C ARG A 96 13.20 -9.10 -12.90
N ILE A 97 12.99 -8.88 -14.20
CA ILE A 97 12.44 -7.62 -14.72
C ILE A 97 11.02 -7.36 -14.18
N ARG A 98 10.21 -8.40 -14.03
CA ARG A 98 8.84 -8.30 -13.52
C ARG A 98 8.81 -8.08 -12.02
N ALA A 99 9.66 -8.80 -11.27
CA ALA A 99 9.86 -8.57 -9.84
C ALA A 99 10.32 -7.13 -9.56
N THR A 100 11.23 -6.60 -10.39
CA THR A 100 11.67 -5.20 -10.32
C THR A 100 10.51 -4.25 -10.60
N GLY A 101 9.67 -4.54 -11.60
CA GLY A 101 8.49 -3.71 -11.92
C GLY A 101 7.51 -3.61 -10.74
N VAL A 102 7.16 -4.73 -10.11
CA VAL A 102 6.30 -4.74 -8.91
C VAL A 102 6.92 -3.91 -7.79
N SER A 103 8.21 -4.13 -7.51
CA SER A 103 8.89 -3.44 -6.41
C SER A 103 9.06 -1.96 -6.65
N LEU A 104 9.27 -1.54 -7.91
CA LEU A 104 9.33 -0.13 -8.29
C LEU A 104 7.98 0.57 -8.07
N ILE A 105 6.87 -0.06 -8.46
CA ILE A 105 5.54 0.50 -8.23
C ILE A 105 5.29 0.63 -6.72
N LEU A 106 5.62 -0.39 -5.92
CA LEU A 106 5.49 -0.32 -4.45
C LEU A 106 6.39 0.75 -3.84
N LEU A 107 7.59 0.96 -4.37
CA LEU A 107 8.49 2.03 -3.95
C LEU A 107 7.90 3.41 -4.25
N LEU A 108 7.31 3.59 -5.42
CA LEU A 108 6.64 4.84 -5.78
C LEU A 108 5.40 5.10 -4.90
N ILE A 109 4.62 4.06 -4.57
CA ILE A 109 3.52 4.15 -3.60
C ILE A 109 4.08 4.58 -2.22
N ALA A 110 5.20 4.01 -1.78
CA ALA A 110 5.84 4.38 -0.51
C ALA A 110 6.28 5.86 -0.49
N ILE A 111 6.81 6.37 -1.59
CA ILE A 111 7.15 7.79 -1.77
C ILE A 111 5.88 8.66 -1.72
N GLY A 112 4.80 8.21 -2.36
CA GLY A 112 3.49 8.87 -2.27
C GLY A 112 3.00 8.97 -0.83
N VAL A 113 3.02 7.87 -0.09
CA VAL A 113 2.61 7.83 1.33
C VAL A 113 3.49 8.77 2.18
N TYR A 114 4.82 8.73 1.99
CA TYR A 114 5.72 9.66 2.66
C TYR A 114 5.38 11.12 2.36
N GLY A 115 5.12 11.43 1.08
CA GLY A 115 4.78 12.78 0.62
C GLY A 115 3.47 13.31 1.20
N VAL A 116 2.44 12.47 1.33
CA VAL A 116 1.17 12.84 1.99
C VAL A 116 1.41 13.32 3.42
N GLY A 117 2.23 12.61 4.21
CA GLY A 117 2.55 13.03 5.57
C GLY A 117 3.48 14.26 5.62
N MET A 118 4.40 14.38 4.65
CA MET A 118 5.36 15.49 4.60
C MET A 118 4.72 16.82 4.17
N PHE A 119 3.67 16.76 3.36
CA PHE A 119 2.94 17.92 2.87
C PHE A 119 1.48 17.90 3.38
N PRO A 120 1.25 18.18 4.69
CA PRO A 120 -0.09 18.25 5.24
C PRO A 120 -0.93 19.32 4.53
N LEU A 121 -2.25 19.12 4.46
CA LEU A 121 -3.19 20.04 3.83
C LEU A 121 -3.11 21.47 4.36
N GLN A 122 -2.74 21.65 5.62
CA GLN A 122 -2.53 22.98 6.23
C GLN A 122 -1.48 23.86 5.52
N TYR A 123 -0.54 23.24 4.76
CA TYR A 123 0.49 23.96 4.01
C TYR A 123 0.16 24.14 2.53
N GLY A 124 -1.01 23.69 2.10
CA GLY A 124 -1.53 23.83 0.74
C GLY A 124 -1.89 22.49 0.10
N ASN A 125 -2.99 22.51 -0.65
CA ASN A 125 -3.59 21.29 -1.19
C ASN A 125 -2.74 20.66 -2.30
N LEU A 126 -2.13 21.48 -3.18
CA LEU A 126 -1.50 20.97 -4.41
C LEU A 126 -0.42 19.91 -4.18
N PRO A 127 0.60 20.09 -3.31
CA PRO A 127 1.58 19.04 -3.05
C PRO A 127 0.95 17.80 -2.43
N HIS A 128 0.05 17.97 -1.46
CA HIS A 128 -0.67 16.88 -0.82
C HIS A 128 -1.45 16.04 -1.84
N ASP A 129 -2.23 16.73 -2.70
CA ASP A 129 -3.06 16.09 -3.72
C ASP A 129 -2.23 15.33 -4.75
N ILE A 130 -1.08 15.87 -5.19
CA ILE A 130 -0.18 15.18 -6.11
C ILE A 130 0.26 13.83 -5.52
N PHE A 131 0.71 13.81 -4.27
CA PHE A 131 1.13 12.57 -3.61
C PHE A 131 -0.07 11.65 -3.33
N GLY A 132 -1.18 12.18 -2.85
CA GLY A 132 -2.40 11.43 -2.58
C GLY A 132 -2.94 10.75 -3.86
N TYR A 133 -3.17 11.50 -4.92
CA TYR A 133 -3.67 10.94 -6.18
C TYR A 133 -2.67 9.98 -6.84
N SER A 134 -1.36 10.21 -6.68
CA SER A 134 -0.36 9.28 -7.20
C SER A 134 -0.50 7.88 -6.59
N ILE A 135 -0.85 7.75 -5.30
CA ILE A 135 -1.10 6.47 -4.64
C ILE A 135 -2.24 5.72 -5.33
N TYR A 136 -3.37 6.40 -5.61
CA TYR A 136 -4.51 5.78 -6.30
C TYR A 136 -4.13 5.28 -7.69
N VAL A 137 -3.45 6.12 -8.47
CA VAL A 137 -3.01 5.78 -9.84
C VAL A 137 -2.04 4.60 -9.81
N LEU A 138 -1.08 4.60 -8.89
CA LEU A 138 -0.09 3.54 -8.78
C LEU A 138 -0.71 2.21 -8.29
N CYS A 139 -1.68 2.25 -7.38
CA CYS A 139 -2.45 1.07 -6.98
C CYS A 139 -3.25 0.52 -8.17
N LEU A 140 -3.88 1.37 -8.97
CA LEU A 140 -4.58 0.97 -10.19
C LEU A 140 -3.62 0.34 -11.20
N VAL A 141 -2.46 0.97 -11.46
CA VAL A 141 -1.42 0.43 -12.34
C VAL A 141 -0.95 -0.93 -11.84
N LEU A 142 -0.69 -1.09 -10.55
CA LEU A 142 -0.28 -2.35 -9.96
C LEU A 142 -1.33 -3.45 -10.20
N CYS A 143 -2.61 -3.14 -10.01
CA CYS A 143 -3.70 -4.09 -10.23
C CYS A 143 -3.85 -4.46 -11.70
N ILE A 144 -3.85 -3.48 -12.62
CA ILE A 144 -3.98 -3.71 -14.07
C ILE A 144 -2.79 -4.52 -14.59
N ALA A 145 -1.57 -4.21 -14.14
CA ALA A 145 -0.35 -4.86 -14.60
C ALA A 145 -0.12 -6.23 -13.94
N SER A 146 -0.82 -6.57 -12.86
CA SER A 146 -0.61 -7.81 -12.10
C SER A 146 -0.63 -9.09 -12.95
N PRO A 147 -1.54 -9.29 -13.93
CA PRO A 147 -1.54 -10.50 -14.76
C PRO A 147 -0.26 -10.67 -15.59
N TRP A 148 0.38 -9.58 -15.98
CA TRP A 148 1.65 -9.59 -16.74
C TRP A 148 2.87 -9.64 -15.84
N LEU A 149 2.80 -8.95 -14.68
CA LEU A 149 3.91 -8.90 -13.73
C LEU A 149 4.05 -10.20 -12.93
N LEU A 150 2.94 -10.88 -12.66
CA LEU A 150 2.87 -12.08 -11.81
C LEU A 150 2.29 -13.26 -12.62
N PRO A 151 3.10 -13.93 -13.44
CA PRO A 151 2.64 -15.03 -14.27
C PRO A 151 2.11 -16.19 -13.43
N GLY A 152 1.09 -16.90 -13.96
CA GLY A 152 0.46 -18.03 -13.25
C GLY A 152 -0.60 -17.65 -12.23
N MET A 153 -0.90 -16.35 -12.08
CA MET A 153 -1.98 -15.87 -11.21
C MET A 153 -3.34 -16.41 -11.68
N ARG A 154 -4.14 -16.91 -10.74
CA ARG A 154 -5.53 -17.32 -11.00
C ARG A 154 -6.41 -16.13 -11.32
N ARG A 155 -7.28 -16.27 -12.33
CA ARG A 155 -8.14 -15.18 -12.83
C ARG A 155 -8.93 -14.44 -11.73
N ARG A 156 -9.48 -15.14 -10.76
CA ARG A 156 -10.25 -14.57 -9.65
C ARG A 156 -9.45 -13.53 -8.82
N PHE A 157 -8.11 -13.70 -8.73
CA PHE A 157 -7.28 -12.83 -7.88
C PHE A 157 -6.94 -11.48 -8.50
N TYR A 158 -7.07 -11.32 -9.82
CA TYR A 158 -6.94 -10.00 -10.42
C TYR A 158 -8.30 -9.36 -10.73
N LEU A 159 -9.40 -10.14 -10.78
CA LEU A 159 -10.74 -9.58 -10.96
C LEU A 159 -11.22 -8.80 -9.73
N ILE A 160 -10.94 -9.30 -8.51
CA ILE A 160 -11.35 -8.64 -7.27
C ILE A 160 -10.76 -7.22 -7.14
N PRO A 161 -9.44 -6.98 -7.31
CA PRO A 161 -8.90 -5.63 -7.36
C PRO A 161 -9.54 -4.72 -8.42
N TYR A 162 -9.91 -5.24 -9.58
CA TYR A 162 -10.62 -4.44 -10.58
C TYR A 162 -11.97 -3.94 -10.08
N VAL A 163 -12.73 -4.78 -9.37
CA VAL A 163 -14.00 -4.37 -8.76
C VAL A 163 -13.77 -3.25 -7.74
N PHE A 164 -12.75 -3.38 -6.88
CA PHE A 164 -12.38 -2.30 -5.95
C PHE A 164 -12.05 -0.99 -6.68
N HIS A 165 -11.25 -1.06 -7.76
CA HIS A 165 -10.88 0.13 -8.51
C HIS A 165 -12.04 0.76 -9.29
N LEU A 166 -12.99 -0.03 -9.78
CA LEU A 166 -14.24 0.48 -10.34
C LEU A 166 -15.06 1.21 -9.29
N LEU A 167 -15.13 0.68 -8.05
CA LEU A 167 -15.79 1.34 -6.93
C LEU A 167 -15.09 2.66 -6.57
N ILE A 168 -13.76 2.65 -6.47
CA ILE A 168 -12.97 3.86 -6.21
C ILE A 168 -13.23 4.91 -7.29
N PHE A 169 -13.21 4.51 -8.57
CA PHE A 169 -13.50 5.40 -9.69
C PHE A 169 -14.90 5.99 -9.61
N ALA A 170 -15.92 5.17 -9.28
CA ALA A 170 -17.28 5.65 -9.08
C ALA A 170 -17.36 6.69 -7.94
N ILE A 171 -16.64 6.47 -6.81
CA ILE A 171 -16.59 7.43 -5.71
C ILE A 171 -15.94 8.75 -6.17
N PHE A 172 -14.84 8.69 -6.94
CA PHE A 172 -14.23 9.90 -7.51
C PHE A 172 -15.18 10.67 -8.42
N VAL A 173 -15.93 9.97 -9.29
CA VAL A 173 -16.93 10.60 -10.16
C VAL A 173 -18.00 11.32 -9.32
N LEU A 174 -18.52 10.67 -8.28
CA LEU A 174 -19.51 11.28 -7.39
C LEU A 174 -18.97 12.50 -6.64
N PHE A 175 -17.71 12.44 -6.21
CA PHE A 175 -17.03 13.57 -5.57
C PHE A 175 -16.85 14.75 -6.52
N TRP A 176 -16.31 14.53 -7.72
CA TRP A 176 -16.12 15.60 -8.71
C TRP A 176 -17.44 16.16 -9.26
N ALA A 177 -18.48 15.33 -9.33
CA ALA A 177 -19.84 15.78 -9.65
C ALA A 177 -20.52 16.55 -8.49
N LYS A 178 -19.83 16.74 -7.34
CA LYS A 178 -20.34 17.37 -6.13
C LYS A 178 -21.59 16.71 -5.55
N ILE A 179 -21.78 15.42 -5.84
CA ILE A 179 -22.84 14.58 -5.26
C ILE A 179 -22.43 14.06 -3.89
N SER A 180 -21.13 13.80 -3.69
CA SER A 180 -20.51 13.44 -2.41
C SER A 180 -19.48 14.48 -2.02
N GLU A 181 -19.44 14.85 -0.76
CA GLU A 181 -18.42 15.75 -0.20
C GLU A 181 -17.23 14.97 0.37
N SER A 182 -17.34 13.63 0.47
CA SER A 182 -16.37 12.79 1.17
C SER A 182 -15.55 11.92 0.23
N MET A 183 -14.24 11.98 0.38
CA MET A 183 -13.27 11.05 -0.24
C MET A 183 -12.90 9.87 0.68
N TYR A 184 -13.40 9.85 1.91
CA TYR A 184 -13.07 8.84 2.92
C TYR A 184 -13.20 7.40 2.41
N LEU A 185 -14.32 7.09 1.73
CA LEU A 185 -14.54 5.74 1.18
C LEU A 185 -13.54 5.37 0.09
N ALA A 186 -13.12 6.34 -0.74
CA ALA A 186 -12.10 6.09 -1.77
C ALA A 186 -10.75 5.75 -1.13
N GLU A 187 -10.34 6.50 -0.09
CA GLU A 187 -9.08 6.27 0.64
C GLU A 187 -9.08 4.91 1.33
N VAL A 188 -10.13 4.60 2.11
CA VAL A 188 -10.28 3.31 2.80
C VAL A 188 -10.28 2.15 1.79
N THR A 189 -11.05 2.27 0.70
CA THR A 189 -11.16 1.21 -0.31
C THR A 189 -9.82 0.98 -1.01
N THR A 190 -9.06 2.05 -1.30
CA THR A 190 -7.71 1.94 -1.89
C THR A 190 -6.76 1.21 -0.95
N PHE A 191 -6.74 1.59 0.32
CA PHE A 191 -5.90 0.96 1.33
C PHE A 191 -6.23 -0.53 1.50
N LEU A 192 -7.52 -0.87 1.61
CA LEU A 192 -7.98 -2.26 1.72
C LEU A 192 -7.65 -3.08 0.46
N SER A 193 -7.80 -2.48 -0.73
CA SER A 193 -7.44 -3.11 -2.00
C SER A 193 -5.94 -3.46 -2.06
N LEU A 194 -5.08 -2.52 -1.66
CA LEU A 194 -3.63 -2.74 -1.62
C LEU A 194 -3.26 -3.83 -0.61
N ILE A 195 -3.80 -3.77 0.62
CA ILE A 195 -3.54 -4.80 1.65
C ILE A 195 -4.00 -6.17 1.15
N TRP A 196 -5.20 -6.25 0.59
CA TRP A 196 -5.72 -7.50 0.06
C TRP A 196 -4.82 -8.06 -1.04
N TRP A 197 -4.38 -7.22 -1.99
CA TRP A 197 -3.46 -7.61 -3.04
C TRP A 197 -2.13 -8.14 -2.46
N LEU A 198 -1.55 -7.42 -1.52
CA LEU A 198 -0.30 -7.80 -0.85
C LEU A 198 -0.45 -9.11 -0.08
N ASP A 199 -1.56 -9.35 0.65
CA ASP A 199 -1.81 -10.62 1.34
C ASP A 199 -1.91 -11.79 0.34
N MET A 200 -2.59 -11.59 -0.79
CA MET A 200 -2.71 -12.62 -1.82
C MET A 200 -1.35 -12.99 -2.43
N VAL A 201 -0.51 -11.99 -2.71
CA VAL A 201 0.86 -12.22 -3.22
C VAL A 201 1.71 -12.94 -2.18
N THR A 202 1.76 -12.42 -0.96
CA THR A 202 2.66 -12.92 0.10
C THR A 202 2.21 -14.25 0.70
N SER A 203 0.93 -14.60 0.63
CA SER A 203 0.40 -15.90 1.05
C SER A 203 0.60 -17.01 -0.01
N GLY A 204 0.98 -16.65 -1.23
CA GLY A 204 1.09 -17.58 -2.36
C GLY A 204 -0.25 -18.15 -2.86
N ARG A 205 -1.39 -17.71 -2.29
CA ARG A 205 -2.73 -18.21 -2.65
C ARG A 205 -3.13 -17.92 -4.09
N MET A 206 -2.50 -16.91 -4.70
CA MET A 206 -2.81 -16.50 -6.07
C MET A 206 -2.24 -17.43 -7.14
N TYR A 207 -1.26 -18.28 -6.81
CA TYR A 207 -0.65 -19.20 -7.76
C TYR A 207 -1.41 -20.51 -7.87
N ARG A 208 -1.42 -21.12 -9.06
CA ARG A 208 -1.92 -22.48 -9.24
C ARG A 208 -1.03 -23.46 -8.49
N ASP A 209 -1.64 -24.37 -7.76
CA ASP A 209 -0.96 -25.52 -7.18
C ASP A 209 -0.67 -26.49 -8.33
N ASN A 210 0.55 -26.47 -8.86
CA ASN A 210 0.95 -27.40 -9.92
C ASN A 210 1.14 -28.84 -9.40
N SER A 211 1.01 -29.06 -8.07
CA SER A 211 1.12 -30.39 -7.47
C SER A 211 -0.09 -31.30 -7.76
N LEU A 212 -1.17 -30.77 -8.37
CA LEU A 212 -2.32 -31.56 -8.80
C LEU A 212 -2.23 -32.05 -10.26
N LEU A 213 -1.15 -31.74 -10.96
CA LEU A 213 -0.93 -32.13 -12.37
C LEU A 213 0.27 -33.10 -12.54
N SER A 214 0.88 -33.56 -11.45
CA SER A 214 1.85 -34.65 -11.37
C SER A 214 1.17 -35.83 -10.68
#